data_ce197f7f97f01caf7f472dfd58c3b05d
#
_entry.id   ce197f7f97f01caf7f472dfd58c3b05d
#
_cell.length_a   1.000
_cell.length_b   1.000
_cell.length_c   1.000
_cell.angle_alpha   90.00
_cell.angle_beta   90.00
_cell.angle_gamma   90.00
#
_symmetry.space_group_name_H-M   'P 1'
#
loop_
_entity.id
_entity.type
_entity.pdbx_description
1 polymer ?
#
loop_
_entity_poly.entity_id
_entity_poly.type
_entity_poly.pdbx_seq_one_letter_code
_entity_poly.pdbx_strand_id
1 'polypeptide(L)'
;MMEILSLPRPDAVIFDFDGVIVDTEPLHYTAFQEVLEPLGIGFPWQEYVDTYMGFDDRDAFLEAFHAHGKDLDDRRLKQLVASKSAIFLDIIKKGVRAYPGTVSLVTSLDASGVPLAISSGALRSDILPILDILGITRCFLHVVSADDVRKSKPDPECYELAYQRLKETHPLLVSTPDRCLVIEDTPAGIRSAKLAGLNVLAVTNSYSGKQLTEADYLTDSLENVRLS
;
A
#
# COMPACT_ATOMS: atom_id res chain seq x y z
N MET A 1 26.57 12.56 -2.64
CA MET A 1 26.32 11.38 -3.51
C MET A 1 25.30 10.53 -2.77
N MET A 2 24.16 10.25 -3.37
CA MET A 2 23.22 9.28 -2.79
C MET A 2 23.87 7.90 -2.85
N GLU A 3 23.86 7.19 -1.73
CA GLU A 3 24.48 5.86 -1.63
C GLU A 3 23.56 4.83 -2.31
N ILE A 4 24.08 4.07 -3.26
CA ILE A 4 23.32 3.04 -3.95
C ILE A 4 23.26 1.81 -3.04
N LEU A 5 22.06 1.40 -2.69
CA LEU A 5 21.79 0.17 -1.95
C LEU A 5 21.73 -1.00 -2.93
N SER A 6 22.75 -1.85 -2.91
CA SER A 6 22.81 -3.07 -3.73
C SER A 6 22.45 -4.28 -2.87
N LEU A 7 21.40 -5.00 -3.26
CA LEU A 7 20.91 -6.19 -2.58
C LEU A 7 20.99 -7.41 -3.50
N PRO A 8 21.13 -8.62 -2.93
CA PRO A 8 21.04 -9.85 -3.71
C PRO A 8 19.71 -9.94 -4.45
N ARG A 9 19.73 -10.53 -5.66
CA ARG A 9 18.50 -10.77 -6.42
C ARG A 9 17.53 -11.66 -5.62
N PRO A 10 16.32 -11.18 -5.32
CA PRO A 10 15.30 -12.00 -4.66
C PRO A 10 14.64 -12.97 -5.65
N ASP A 11 14.05 -14.02 -5.11
CA ASP A 11 13.23 -14.96 -5.90
C ASP A 11 11.91 -14.33 -6.37
N ALA A 12 11.36 -13.40 -5.58
CA ALA A 12 10.19 -12.60 -5.91
C ALA A 12 10.18 -11.29 -5.13
N VAL A 13 9.41 -10.29 -5.58
CA VAL A 13 9.21 -9.03 -4.84
C VAL A 13 7.72 -8.79 -4.63
N ILE A 14 7.35 -8.47 -3.39
CA ILE A 14 6.00 -8.08 -3.01
C ILE A 14 6.03 -6.61 -2.59
N PHE A 15 5.27 -5.79 -3.28
CA PHE A 15 5.18 -4.37 -2.98
C PHE A 15 3.96 -4.10 -2.09
N ASP A 16 4.13 -3.33 -1.04
CA ASP A 16 3.01 -2.55 -0.53
C ASP A 16 2.60 -1.51 -1.58
N PHE A 17 1.42 -0.89 -1.40
CA PHE A 17 0.86 0.00 -2.40
C PHE A 17 0.94 1.47 -1.96
N ASP A 18 0.23 1.83 -0.90
CA ASP A 18 0.17 3.18 -0.39
C ASP A 18 1.46 3.53 0.36
N GLY A 19 2.10 4.65 0.00
CA GLY A 19 3.40 4.98 0.57
C GLY A 19 4.61 4.30 -0.10
N VAL A 20 4.39 3.26 -0.93
CA VAL A 20 5.46 2.57 -1.67
C VAL A 20 5.34 2.79 -3.17
N ILE A 21 4.20 2.48 -3.77
CA ILE A 21 3.98 2.70 -5.20
C ILE A 21 3.52 4.13 -5.44
N VAL A 22 2.55 4.61 -4.67
CA VAL A 22 1.91 5.91 -4.84
C VAL A 22 1.72 6.62 -3.50
N ASP A 23 1.66 7.96 -3.57
CA ASP A 23 1.23 8.83 -2.48
C ASP A 23 -0.28 9.10 -2.65
N THR A 24 -1.10 8.24 -2.05
CA THR A 24 -2.56 8.34 -2.14
C THR A 24 -3.20 9.06 -0.96
N GLU A 25 -2.49 9.23 0.15
CA GLU A 25 -3.03 9.84 1.37
C GLU A 25 -3.63 11.24 1.14
N PRO A 26 -2.98 12.18 0.40
CA PRO A 26 -3.60 13.46 0.09
C PRO A 26 -4.86 13.34 -0.77
N LEU A 27 -4.97 12.30 -1.59
CA LEU A 27 -6.12 12.04 -2.46
C LEU A 27 -7.28 11.46 -1.65
N HIS A 28 -6.99 10.54 -0.72
CA HIS A 28 -7.95 10.02 0.24
C HIS A 28 -8.51 11.12 1.13
N TYR A 29 -7.63 11.96 1.69
CA TYR A 29 -8.03 13.13 2.48
C TYR A 29 -8.98 14.04 1.70
N THR A 30 -8.64 14.38 0.46
CA THR A 30 -9.48 15.21 -0.40
C THR A 30 -10.85 14.57 -0.62
N ALA A 31 -10.89 13.26 -0.91
CA ALA A 31 -12.14 12.55 -1.12
C ALA A 31 -13.00 12.49 0.15
N PHE A 32 -12.39 12.31 1.33
CA PHE A 32 -13.10 12.40 2.61
C PHE A 32 -13.69 13.79 2.83
N GLN A 33 -12.93 14.87 2.61
CA GLN A 33 -13.41 16.23 2.77
C GLN A 33 -14.59 16.54 1.85
N GLU A 34 -14.54 16.14 0.58
CA GLU A 34 -15.64 16.35 -0.37
C GLU A 34 -16.97 15.68 0.09
N VAL A 35 -16.87 14.56 0.84
CA VAL A 35 -18.05 13.87 1.41
C VAL A 35 -18.49 14.46 2.74
N LEU A 36 -17.55 14.81 3.61
CA LEU A 36 -17.82 15.16 5.01
C LEU A 36 -18.09 16.64 5.25
N GLU A 37 -17.43 17.56 4.52
CA GLU A 37 -17.64 19.01 4.67
C GLU A 37 -19.11 19.43 4.47
N PRO A 38 -19.86 18.92 3.47
CA PRO A 38 -21.28 19.23 3.30
C PRO A 38 -22.16 18.79 4.49
N LEU A 39 -21.67 17.85 5.30
CA LEU A 39 -22.35 17.32 6.49
C LEU A 39 -21.95 18.06 7.78
N GLY A 40 -21.04 19.03 7.67
CA GLY A 40 -20.45 19.72 8.81
C GLY A 40 -19.58 18.81 9.68
N ILE A 41 -18.85 17.86 9.04
CA ILE A 41 -17.94 16.88 9.64
C ILE A 41 -16.59 16.98 8.92
N GLY A 42 -16.05 18.18 8.73
CA GLY A 42 -14.70 18.35 8.16
C GLY A 42 -13.64 18.28 9.25
N PHE A 43 -12.45 17.83 8.91
CA PHE A 43 -11.27 17.82 9.79
C PHE A 43 -10.02 18.32 9.04
N PRO A 44 -9.06 18.99 9.72
CA PRO A 44 -7.85 19.47 9.09
C PRO A 44 -6.89 18.30 8.76
N TRP A 45 -5.95 18.54 7.83
CA TRP A 45 -4.95 17.55 7.42
C TRP A 45 -4.17 16.94 8.59
N GLN A 46 -3.81 17.74 9.60
CA GLN A 46 -3.08 17.21 10.75
C GLN A 46 -3.90 16.20 11.54
N GLU A 47 -5.19 16.45 11.72
CA GLU A 47 -6.09 15.50 12.38
C GLU A 47 -6.28 14.21 11.54
N TYR A 48 -6.34 14.36 10.21
CA TYR A 48 -6.34 13.20 9.32
C TYR A 48 -5.11 12.32 9.54
N VAL A 49 -3.91 12.91 9.54
CA VAL A 49 -2.66 12.18 9.75
C VAL A 49 -2.59 11.52 11.13
N ASP A 50 -3.05 12.22 12.17
CA ASP A 50 -2.92 11.75 13.55
C ASP A 50 -3.97 10.68 13.93
N THR A 51 -5.13 10.67 13.25
CA THR A 51 -6.29 9.86 13.66
C THR A 51 -6.75 8.88 12.58
N TYR A 52 -6.87 9.33 11.32
CA TYR A 52 -7.58 8.57 10.27
C TYR A 52 -6.65 7.86 9.29
N MET A 53 -5.42 8.32 9.15
CA MET A 53 -4.44 7.72 8.26
C MET A 53 -4.21 6.24 8.63
N GLY A 54 -4.43 5.36 7.65
CA GLY A 54 -4.33 3.91 7.86
C GLY A 54 -5.63 3.23 8.30
N PHE A 55 -6.72 3.99 8.56
CA PHE A 55 -8.05 3.40 8.71
C PHE A 55 -8.58 2.96 7.34
N ASP A 56 -9.40 1.93 7.33
CA ASP A 56 -10.25 1.71 6.17
C ASP A 56 -11.36 2.78 6.10
N ASP A 57 -11.97 2.93 4.94
CA ASP A 57 -13.00 3.95 4.71
C ASP A 57 -14.17 3.85 5.69
N ARG A 58 -14.55 2.62 6.09
CA ARG A 58 -15.65 2.37 7.01
C ARG A 58 -15.33 2.91 8.41
N ASP A 59 -14.16 2.53 8.92
CA ASP A 59 -13.71 2.93 10.26
C ASP A 59 -13.45 4.43 10.33
N ALA A 60 -12.90 5.03 9.27
CA ALA A 60 -12.71 6.48 9.18
C ALA A 60 -14.03 7.24 9.25
N PHE A 61 -15.09 6.81 8.53
CA PHE A 61 -16.41 7.45 8.62
C PHE A 61 -17.06 7.27 10.00
N LEU A 62 -16.96 6.08 10.59
CA LEU A 62 -17.51 5.82 11.92
C LEU A 62 -16.86 6.72 12.97
N GLU A 63 -15.53 6.83 12.96
CA GLU A 63 -14.81 7.68 13.89
C GLU A 63 -15.10 9.16 13.66
N ALA A 64 -15.15 9.63 12.41
CA ALA A 64 -15.46 11.02 12.09
C ALA A 64 -16.86 11.43 12.60
N PHE A 65 -17.87 10.58 12.44
CA PHE A 65 -19.21 10.83 12.95
C PHE A 65 -19.24 10.79 14.48
N HIS A 66 -18.58 9.80 15.10
CA HIS A 66 -18.48 9.68 16.55
C HIS A 66 -17.81 10.91 17.18
N ALA A 67 -16.68 11.37 16.64
CA ALA A 67 -15.97 12.56 17.09
C ALA A 67 -16.83 13.84 17.06
N HIS A 68 -17.82 13.89 16.14
CA HIS A 68 -18.78 15.00 16.03
C HIS A 68 -20.11 14.75 16.78
N GLY A 69 -20.21 13.69 17.60
CA GLY A 69 -21.41 13.35 18.36
C GLY A 69 -22.63 13.03 17.48
N LYS A 70 -22.40 12.50 16.27
CA LYS A 70 -23.43 12.13 15.31
C LYS A 70 -23.53 10.62 15.17
N ASP A 71 -24.73 10.10 15.06
CA ASP A 71 -24.98 8.69 14.78
C ASP A 71 -24.82 8.40 13.29
N LEU A 72 -24.27 7.23 12.97
CA LEU A 72 -24.11 6.74 11.61
C LEU A 72 -24.64 5.31 11.51
N ASP A 73 -25.78 5.12 10.84
CA ASP A 73 -26.33 3.80 10.59
C ASP A 73 -25.65 3.10 9.41
N ASP A 74 -25.78 1.77 9.33
CA ASP A 74 -25.15 0.94 8.31
C ASP A 74 -25.54 1.32 6.87
N ARG A 75 -26.79 1.79 6.66
CA ARG A 75 -27.26 2.19 5.34
C ARG A 75 -26.54 3.47 4.89
N ARG A 76 -26.48 4.45 5.77
CA ARG A 76 -25.82 5.73 5.51
C ARG A 76 -24.31 5.55 5.33
N LEU A 77 -23.68 4.73 6.18
CA LEU A 77 -22.27 4.38 6.07
C LEU A 77 -21.93 3.82 4.69
N LYS A 78 -22.69 2.83 4.20
CA LYS A 78 -22.50 2.26 2.85
C LYS A 78 -22.61 3.31 1.75
N GLN A 79 -23.53 4.27 1.89
CA GLN A 79 -23.68 5.36 0.92
C GLN A 79 -22.48 6.31 0.93
N LEU A 80 -21.95 6.64 2.12
CA LEU A 80 -20.77 7.53 2.24
C LEU A 80 -19.52 6.86 1.67
N VAL A 81 -19.27 5.60 1.99
CA VAL A 81 -18.17 4.82 1.41
C VAL A 81 -18.26 4.78 -0.11
N ALA A 82 -19.44 4.48 -0.68
CA ALA A 82 -19.64 4.46 -2.13
C ALA A 82 -19.42 5.86 -2.76
N SER A 83 -19.88 6.92 -2.09
CA SER A 83 -19.67 8.30 -2.58
C SER A 83 -18.20 8.68 -2.56
N LYS A 84 -17.47 8.36 -1.46
CA LYS A 84 -16.03 8.62 -1.34
C LYS A 84 -15.25 7.86 -2.41
N SER A 85 -15.55 6.58 -2.64
CA SER A 85 -14.91 5.79 -3.70
C SER A 85 -15.13 6.40 -5.07
N ALA A 86 -16.34 6.86 -5.40
CA ALA A 86 -16.61 7.52 -6.68
C ALA A 86 -15.80 8.81 -6.85
N ILE A 87 -15.74 9.65 -5.81
CA ILE A 87 -14.97 10.89 -5.79
C ILE A 87 -13.47 10.58 -5.92
N PHE A 88 -12.97 9.61 -5.17
CA PHE A 88 -11.57 9.19 -5.24
C PHE A 88 -11.19 8.75 -6.65
N LEU A 89 -12.02 7.94 -7.31
CA LEU A 89 -11.80 7.55 -8.70
C LEU A 89 -11.75 8.74 -9.65
N ASP A 90 -12.55 9.78 -9.43
CA ASP A 90 -12.52 10.99 -10.25
C ASP A 90 -11.29 11.88 -9.96
N ILE A 91 -10.79 11.85 -8.72
CA ILE A 91 -9.55 12.53 -8.35
C ILE A 91 -8.35 11.86 -9.04
N ILE A 92 -8.21 10.54 -8.95
CA ILE A 92 -7.07 9.81 -9.53
C ILE A 92 -7.02 9.90 -11.06
N LYS A 93 -8.17 10.01 -11.74
CA LYS A 93 -8.22 10.25 -13.19
C LYS A 93 -7.58 11.58 -13.63
N LYS A 94 -7.54 12.57 -12.74
CA LYS A 94 -6.87 13.86 -12.99
C LYS A 94 -5.36 13.76 -12.90
N GLY A 95 -4.84 12.65 -12.39
CA GLY A 95 -3.44 12.30 -12.29
C GLY A 95 -3.07 11.77 -10.90
N VAL A 96 -2.28 10.72 -10.89
CA VAL A 96 -1.66 10.16 -9.70
C VAL A 96 -0.16 10.14 -9.91
N ARG A 97 0.61 10.36 -8.85
CA ARG A 97 2.06 10.40 -8.93
C ARG A 97 2.64 9.20 -8.18
N ALA A 98 3.40 8.37 -8.90
CA ALA A 98 4.21 7.33 -8.27
C ALA A 98 5.38 7.93 -7.48
N TYR A 99 5.79 7.24 -6.41
CA TYR A 99 7.03 7.59 -5.73
C TYR A 99 8.24 7.45 -6.66
N PRO A 100 9.30 8.27 -6.46
CA PRO A 100 10.50 8.23 -7.29
C PRO A 100 11.14 6.84 -7.30
N GLY A 101 11.50 6.36 -8.51
CA GLY A 101 12.13 5.05 -8.69
C GLY A 101 11.17 3.86 -8.79
N THR A 102 9.93 3.96 -8.31
CA THR A 102 9.01 2.81 -8.24
C THR A 102 8.70 2.21 -9.60
N VAL A 103 8.22 3.02 -10.55
CA VAL A 103 7.85 2.54 -11.89
C VAL A 103 9.08 1.93 -12.60
N SER A 104 10.26 2.56 -12.48
CA SER A 104 11.49 2.05 -13.10
C SER A 104 11.96 0.75 -12.45
N LEU A 105 11.85 0.61 -11.12
CA LEU A 105 12.20 -0.63 -10.41
C LEU A 105 11.25 -1.77 -10.81
N VAL A 106 9.93 -1.52 -10.77
CA VAL A 106 8.90 -2.51 -11.16
C VAL A 106 9.13 -3.01 -12.58
N THR A 107 9.30 -2.10 -13.54
CA THR A 107 9.50 -2.47 -14.96
C THR A 107 10.82 -3.20 -15.19
N SER A 108 11.90 -2.83 -14.47
CA SER A 108 13.19 -3.51 -14.54
C SER A 108 13.15 -4.92 -13.98
N LEU A 109 12.45 -5.13 -12.86
CA LEU A 109 12.28 -6.45 -12.25
C LEU A 109 11.44 -7.37 -13.12
N ASP A 110 10.33 -6.87 -13.67
CA ASP A 110 9.48 -7.60 -14.61
C ASP A 110 10.27 -8.01 -15.87
N ALA A 111 10.99 -7.08 -16.49
CA ALA A 111 11.83 -7.35 -17.65
C ALA A 111 12.97 -8.38 -17.35
N SER A 112 13.38 -8.47 -16.09
CA SER A 112 14.38 -9.46 -15.63
C SER A 112 13.76 -10.81 -15.24
N GLY A 113 12.42 -10.95 -15.36
CA GLY A 113 11.70 -12.18 -15.04
C GLY A 113 11.60 -12.46 -13.53
N VAL A 114 11.63 -11.44 -12.68
CA VAL A 114 11.36 -11.56 -11.25
C VAL A 114 9.85 -11.51 -11.03
N PRO A 115 9.22 -12.53 -10.42
CA PRO A 115 7.79 -12.52 -10.11
C PRO A 115 7.42 -11.40 -9.15
N LEU A 116 6.40 -10.62 -9.49
CA LEU A 116 5.95 -9.47 -8.70
C LEU A 116 4.51 -9.65 -8.22
N ALA A 117 4.24 -9.20 -6.99
CA ALA A 117 2.90 -9.09 -6.45
C ALA A 117 2.73 -7.77 -5.67
N ILE A 118 1.47 -7.39 -5.47
CA ILE A 118 1.07 -6.34 -4.53
C ILE A 118 0.40 -6.98 -3.32
N SER A 119 0.64 -6.41 -2.13
CA SER A 119 -0.07 -6.73 -0.89
C SER A 119 -0.41 -5.44 -0.16
N SER A 120 -1.68 -5.04 -0.19
CA SER A 120 -2.16 -3.74 0.30
C SER A 120 -3.39 -3.87 1.20
N GLY A 121 -3.53 -2.91 2.12
CA GLY A 121 -4.74 -2.66 2.88
C GLY A 121 -5.83 -1.90 2.11
N ALA A 122 -5.54 -1.40 0.90
CA ALA A 122 -6.52 -0.74 0.05
C ALA A 122 -7.45 -1.75 -0.64
N LEU A 123 -8.60 -1.26 -1.11
CA LEU A 123 -9.53 -2.05 -1.91
C LEU A 123 -8.97 -2.28 -3.32
N ARG A 124 -9.27 -3.43 -3.91
CA ARG A 124 -8.89 -3.74 -5.29
C ARG A 124 -9.41 -2.71 -6.29
N SER A 125 -10.59 -2.16 -6.04
CA SER A 125 -11.21 -1.10 -6.85
C SER A 125 -10.40 0.20 -6.89
N ASP A 126 -9.57 0.46 -5.88
CA ASP A 126 -8.73 1.65 -5.78
C ASP A 126 -7.34 1.38 -6.37
N ILE A 127 -6.80 0.17 -6.16
CA ILE A 127 -5.47 -0.23 -6.64
C ILE A 127 -5.42 -0.31 -8.17
N LEU A 128 -6.33 -1.07 -8.79
CA LEU A 128 -6.24 -1.39 -10.22
C LEU A 128 -6.27 -0.17 -11.15
N PRO A 129 -7.17 0.83 -10.95
CA PRO A 129 -7.16 2.03 -11.80
C PRO A 129 -5.86 2.84 -11.71
N ILE A 130 -5.23 2.86 -10.54
CA ILE A 130 -3.95 3.56 -10.34
C ILE A 130 -2.82 2.83 -11.09
N LEU A 131 -2.75 1.50 -10.98
CA LEU A 131 -1.77 0.71 -11.72
C LEU A 131 -1.93 0.88 -13.25
N ASP A 132 -3.17 0.97 -13.74
CA ASP A 132 -3.45 1.23 -15.15
C ASP A 132 -2.98 2.62 -15.58
N ILE A 133 -3.22 3.65 -14.78
CA ILE A 133 -2.74 5.03 -15.03
C ILE A 133 -1.20 5.06 -15.08
N LEU A 134 -0.54 4.31 -14.19
CA LEU A 134 0.93 4.22 -14.14
C LEU A 134 1.51 3.29 -15.22
N GLY A 135 0.68 2.53 -15.93
CA GLY A 135 1.09 1.61 -17.00
C GLY A 135 1.84 0.37 -16.52
N ILE A 136 1.69 -0.02 -15.25
CA ILE A 136 2.42 -1.15 -14.62
C ILE A 136 1.54 -2.31 -14.18
N THR A 137 0.24 -2.30 -14.48
CA THR A 137 -0.69 -3.37 -14.09
C THR A 137 -0.19 -4.76 -14.50
N ARG A 138 0.36 -4.89 -15.72
CA ARG A 138 0.80 -6.16 -16.29
C ARG A 138 2.09 -6.69 -15.69
N CYS A 139 2.83 -5.88 -14.97
CA CYS A 139 4.05 -6.31 -14.27
C CYS A 139 3.74 -7.16 -13.04
N PHE A 140 2.55 -7.06 -12.48
CA PHE A 140 2.16 -7.79 -11.28
C PHE A 140 1.33 -9.03 -11.62
N LEU A 141 1.81 -10.19 -11.17
CA LEU A 141 1.10 -11.47 -11.33
C LEU A 141 -0.13 -11.55 -10.42
N HIS A 142 -0.01 -11.00 -9.23
CA HIS A 142 -1.06 -11.03 -8.23
C HIS A 142 -1.18 -9.67 -7.51
N VAL A 143 -2.43 -9.34 -7.19
CA VAL A 143 -2.78 -8.24 -6.28
C VAL A 143 -3.54 -8.86 -5.13
N VAL A 144 -3.01 -8.77 -3.92
CA VAL A 144 -3.70 -9.07 -2.67
C VAL A 144 -4.13 -7.74 -2.07
N SER A 145 -5.42 -7.56 -1.87
CA SER A 145 -6.08 -6.35 -1.41
C SER A 145 -6.82 -6.61 -0.10
N ALA A 146 -7.40 -5.59 0.51
CA ALA A 146 -8.28 -5.74 1.67
C ALA A 146 -9.46 -6.71 1.42
N ASP A 147 -9.90 -6.87 0.15
CA ASP A 147 -10.98 -7.78 -0.22
C ASP A 147 -10.59 -9.27 -0.10
N ASP A 148 -9.29 -9.58 -0.09
CA ASP A 148 -8.78 -10.96 -0.10
C ASP A 148 -8.48 -11.52 1.30
N VAL A 149 -8.44 -10.67 2.35
CA VAL A 149 -8.00 -11.03 3.69
C VAL A 149 -9.06 -10.69 4.73
N ARG A 150 -8.95 -11.32 5.91
CA ARG A 150 -9.85 -11.08 7.04
C ARG A 150 -9.27 -10.15 8.07
N LYS A 151 -7.95 -10.08 8.12
CA LYS A 151 -7.21 -9.28 9.11
C LYS A 151 -6.24 -8.35 8.40
N SER A 152 -6.24 -7.12 8.86
CA SER A 152 -5.33 -6.09 8.38
C SER A 152 -3.93 -6.24 8.99
N LYS A 153 -2.91 -5.65 8.35
CA LYS A 153 -1.57 -5.46 8.92
C LYS A 153 -1.69 -4.86 10.33
N PRO A 154 -0.98 -5.35 11.34
CA PRO A 154 0.23 -6.18 11.28
C PRO A 154 0.01 -7.70 11.25
N ASP A 155 -1.22 -8.23 11.05
CA ASP A 155 -1.42 -9.67 10.85
C ASP A 155 -0.71 -10.10 9.56
N PRO A 156 -0.03 -11.27 9.51
CA PRO A 156 0.73 -11.72 8.33
C PRO A 156 -0.13 -12.16 7.15
N GLU A 157 -1.44 -12.32 7.30
CA GLU A 157 -2.34 -12.96 6.33
C GLU A 157 -2.16 -12.43 4.89
N CYS A 158 -2.04 -11.10 4.71
CA CYS A 158 -1.92 -10.50 3.38
C CYS A 158 -0.60 -10.86 2.69
N TYR A 159 0.52 -10.88 3.42
CA TYR A 159 1.83 -11.22 2.86
C TYR A 159 2.00 -12.73 2.69
N GLU A 160 1.48 -13.54 3.60
CA GLU A 160 1.42 -15.01 3.44
C GLU A 160 0.65 -15.38 2.16
N LEU A 161 -0.52 -14.77 1.95
CA LEU A 161 -1.34 -15.02 0.77
C LEU A 161 -0.64 -14.57 -0.53
N ALA A 162 0.02 -13.41 -0.52
CA ALA A 162 0.80 -12.94 -1.67
C ALA A 162 1.95 -13.89 -2.01
N TYR A 163 2.72 -14.31 -1.01
CA TYR A 163 3.78 -15.31 -1.19
C TYR A 163 3.25 -16.65 -1.71
N GLN A 164 2.15 -17.16 -1.13
CA GLN A 164 1.54 -18.42 -1.57
C GLN A 164 1.13 -18.37 -3.04
N ARG A 165 0.43 -17.29 -3.47
CA ARG A 165 0.01 -17.12 -4.87
C ARG A 165 1.21 -17.05 -5.84
N LEU A 166 2.29 -16.34 -5.45
CA LEU A 166 3.52 -16.30 -6.24
C LEU A 166 4.16 -17.68 -6.34
N LYS A 167 4.25 -18.41 -5.24
CA LYS A 167 4.82 -19.76 -5.20
C LYS A 167 4.01 -20.77 -6.01
N GLU A 168 2.68 -20.69 -5.96
CA GLU A 168 1.80 -21.54 -6.78
C GLU A 168 1.98 -21.28 -8.28
N THR A 169 2.13 -20.02 -8.67
CA THR A 169 2.31 -19.63 -10.07
C THR A 169 3.72 -19.94 -10.59
N HIS A 170 4.75 -19.79 -9.75
CA HIS A 170 6.16 -19.97 -10.12
C HIS A 170 6.90 -20.86 -9.10
N PRO A 171 6.53 -22.15 -8.95
CA PRO A 171 7.07 -23.02 -7.90
C PRO A 171 8.57 -23.30 -8.02
N LEU A 172 9.16 -23.13 -9.23
CA LEU A 172 10.60 -23.32 -9.47
C LEU A 172 11.43 -22.06 -9.20
N LEU A 173 10.84 -20.88 -9.24
CA LEU A 173 11.51 -19.61 -9.02
C LEU A 173 11.38 -19.15 -7.58
N VAL A 174 10.19 -19.23 -7.01
CA VAL A 174 9.88 -18.79 -5.64
C VAL A 174 10.12 -19.96 -4.69
N SER A 175 11.25 -19.93 -3.96
CA SER A 175 11.70 -21.07 -3.13
C SER A 175 11.16 -20.98 -1.69
N THR A 176 11.73 -20.13 -0.87
CA THR A 176 11.40 -19.96 0.56
C THR A 176 11.03 -18.50 0.85
N PRO A 177 10.26 -18.24 1.92
CA PRO A 177 9.85 -16.87 2.25
C PRO A 177 11.03 -15.90 2.41
N ASP A 178 12.12 -16.32 3.04
CA ASP A 178 13.34 -15.53 3.27
C ASP A 178 14.12 -15.19 1.98
N ARG A 179 13.76 -15.81 0.84
CA ARG A 179 14.26 -15.45 -0.49
C ARG A 179 13.41 -14.43 -1.22
N CYS A 180 12.27 -14.07 -0.64
CA CYS A 180 11.39 -13.04 -1.17
C CYS A 180 11.61 -11.71 -0.45
N LEU A 181 11.51 -10.61 -1.19
CA LEU A 181 11.67 -9.26 -0.67
C LEU A 181 10.32 -8.55 -0.65
N VAL A 182 9.96 -7.98 0.49
CA VAL A 182 8.84 -7.03 0.62
C VAL A 182 9.40 -5.62 0.56
N ILE A 183 8.72 -4.71 -0.12
CA ILE A 183 9.00 -3.28 -0.07
C ILE A 183 7.83 -2.62 0.67
N GLU A 184 8.15 -1.93 1.76
CA GLU A 184 7.20 -1.38 2.74
C GLU A 184 7.64 -0.02 3.27
N ASP A 185 6.71 0.76 3.83
CA ASP A 185 7.00 2.07 4.40
C ASP A 185 6.43 2.29 5.81
N THR A 186 5.69 1.29 6.35
CA THR A 186 5.03 1.37 7.66
C THR A 186 5.56 0.34 8.66
N PRO A 187 5.60 0.68 9.98
CA PRO A 187 5.94 -0.31 11.02
C PRO A 187 4.99 -1.51 11.05
N ALA A 188 3.69 -1.29 10.81
CA ALA A 188 2.70 -2.36 10.81
C ALA A 188 2.89 -3.33 9.64
N GLY A 189 3.16 -2.80 8.45
CA GLY A 189 3.43 -3.62 7.27
C GLY A 189 4.75 -4.38 7.36
N ILE A 190 5.81 -3.74 7.85
CA ILE A 190 7.09 -4.41 8.12
C ILE A 190 6.88 -5.59 9.06
N ARG A 191 6.18 -5.38 10.17
CA ARG A 191 5.88 -6.43 11.13
C ARG A 191 5.06 -7.57 10.53
N SER A 192 4.06 -7.25 9.71
CA SER A 192 3.26 -8.24 8.97
C SER A 192 4.14 -9.11 8.05
N ALA A 193 5.02 -8.49 7.26
CA ALA A 193 5.94 -9.20 6.38
C ALA A 193 6.95 -10.06 7.16
N LYS A 194 7.49 -9.54 8.26
CA LYS A 194 8.41 -10.29 9.14
C LYS A 194 7.73 -11.49 9.79
N LEU A 195 6.47 -11.37 10.21
CA LEU A 195 5.69 -12.49 10.74
C LEU A 195 5.41 -13.57 9.68
N ALA A 196 5.29 -13.17 8.41
CA ALA A 196 5.20 -14.09 7.26
C ALA A 196 6.56 -14.72 6.87
N GLY A 197 7.66 -14.37 7.56
CA GLY A 197 9.01 -14.90 7.32
C GLY A 197 9.73 -14.28 6.11
N LEU A 198 9.25 -13.14 5.61
CA LEU A 198 9.80 -12.46 4.44
C LEU A 198 10.91 -11.46 4.83
N ASN A 199 11.84 -11.18 3.91
CA ASN A 199 12.78 -10.08 4.06
C ASN A 199 12.13 -8.76 3.66
N VAL A 200 12.52 -7.67 4.33
CA VAL A 200 11.88 -6.36 4.16
C VAL A 200 12.91 -5.29 3.84
N LEU A 201 12.68 -4.58 2.73
CA LEU A 201 13.28 -3.29 2.41
C LEU A 201 12.28 -2.20 2.78
N ALA A 202 12.60 -1.39 3.78
CA ALA A 202 11.78 -0.23 4.12
C ALA A 202 12.19 1.01 3.34
N VAL A 203 11.19 1.79 2.88
CA VAL A 203 11.38 3.14 2.33
C VAL A 203 10.84 4.18 3.32
N THR A 204 11.54 5.30 3.47
CA THR A 204 11.18 6.33 4.47
C THR A 204 10.18 7.36 3.92
N ASN A 205 9.15 6.90 3.21
CA ASN A 205 8.16 7.77 2.62
C ASN A 205 7.15 8.29 3.66
N SER A 206 6.57 7.40 4.48
CA SER A 206 5.56 7.76 5.48
C SER A 206 6.14 7.87 6.89
N TYR A 207 7.19 7.10 7.21
CA TYR A 207 7.79 7.05 8.54
C TYR A 207 9.30 7.28 8.48
N SER A 208 9.85 7.86 9.56
CA SER A 208 11.30 8.02 9.69
C SER A 208 11.99 6.66 9.87
N GLY A 209 13.25 6.55 9.44
CA GLY A 209 14.02 5.31 9.61
C GLY A 209 14.14 4.82 11.06
N LYS A 210 14.00 5.72 12.06
CA LYS A 210 13.97 5.36 13.48
C LYS A 210 12.74 4.56 13.89
N GLN A 211 11.68 4.63 13.12
CA GLN A 211 10.41 3.92 13.35
C GLN A 211 10.32 2.62 12.55
N LEU A 212 11.20 2.44 11.55
CA LEU A 212 11.21 1.29 10.62
C LEU A 212 12.30 0.26 10.98
N THR A 213 12.65 0.14 12.27
CA THR A 213 13.82 -0.61 12.76
C THR A 213 13.70 -2.14 12.64
N GLU A 214 12.51 -2.69 12.40
CA GLU A 214 12.30 -4.14 12.21
C GLU A 214 12.62 -4.59 10.76
N ALA A 215 12.83 -3.64 9.83
CA ALA A 215 13.21 -3.96 8.45
C ALA A 215 14.65 -4.47 8.36
N ASP A 216 14.91 -5.35 7.37
CA ASP A 216 16.26 -5.88 7.11
C ASP A 216 17.13 -4.84 6.38
N TYR A 217 16.51 -3.99 5.57
CA TYR A 217 17.17 -2.95 4.78
C TYR A 217 16.35 -1.66 4.84
N LEU A 218 17.04 -0.52 4.67
CA LEU A 218 16.42 0.81 4.69
C LEU A 218 16.95 1.66 3.54
N THR A 219 16.07 2.39 2.88
CA THR A 219 16.42 3.41 1.87
C THR A 219 15.49 4.62 2.00
N ASP A 220 15.93 5.75 1.49
CA ASP A 220 15.11 6.97 1.35
C ASP A 220 14.39 7.07 -0.01
N SER A 221 14.81 6.27 -1.00
CA SER A 221 14.21 6.26 -2.33
C SER A 221 14.50 4.95 -3.06
N LEU A 222 13.51 4.47 -3.82
CA LEU A 222 13.69 3.32 -4.71
C LEU A 222 14.58 3.63 -5.93
N GLU A 223 14.88 4.89 -6.23
CA GLU A 223 15.86 5.27 -7.24
C GLU A 223 17.26 4.75 -6.90
N ASN A 224 17.56 4.61 -5.61
CA ASN A 224 18.85 4.20 -5.08
C ASN A 224 18.99 2.69 -4.91
N VAL A 225 17.99 1.88 -5.29
CA VAL A 225 17.97 0.43 -5.09
C VAL A 225 18.42 -0.30 -6.36
N ARG A 226 19.29 -1.30 -6.17
CA ARG A 226 19.69 -2.26 -7.20
C ARG A 226 19.54 -3.68 -6.65
N LEU A 227 18.78 -4.52 -7.37
CA LEU A 227 18.54 -5.93 -7.03
C LEU A 227 19.26 -6.79 -8.11
N SER A 228 20.41 -7.35 -7.76
CA SER A 228 21.33 -8.02 -8.73
C SER A 228 21.81 -9.39 -8.24
#